data_c9b83befd64f9106d506ef44860873c5
#
_entry.id   c9b83befd64f9106d506ef44860873c5
#
_cell.length_a   1.000
_cell.length_b   1.000
_cell.length_c   1.000
_cell.angle_alpha   90.00
_cell.angle_beta   90.00
_cell.angle_gamma   90.00
#
_symmetry.space_group_name_H-M   'P 1'
#
loop_
_entity.id
_entity.type
_entity.pdbx_description
1 polymer ?
#
loop_
_entity_poly.entity_id
_entity_poly.type
_entity_poly.pdbx_seq_one_letter_code
_entity_poly.pdbx_strand_id
1 'polypeptide(L)'
;MHGYVSRFAEEALNKAMARSPVVAILGPRQCGKTTLAKAIMTDKPSVYLDLQDRVDRNKLSEPELFFDRYREKLICLDEIQLLPEFFAYLRSEVDKDRRPGRFLILGSASRDLMRQSTESLAGRISYLDLTPFLLEEIQTIVKWQDVWLRGGFPESVLAQDDSDSFDWRHDFIRTFMERDIPSLGFQIPVPVIERLWLLLAHYHGQTVNYHKMAEAADLSIPTLKKYLSILEQTNMVRLLQPASPNLKKRLIKSPKVFLRDSGILHALLGIEQYDFLLASPGVGASWEGFVLDNILPKTTRWRPSFLRTSNGAEVDLLLERGGRYVLFECKLSKAPKPSRGFFELVADLKPEAAYVIAPVDEPYEIGEGVFVCPPGLIDFPILLIPD
;
A
#
# COMPACT_ATOMS: atom_id res chain seq x y z
N MET A 1 13.12 3.70 22.72
CA MET A 1 12.70 4.36 21.47
C MET A 1 13.58 3.83 20.36
N HIS A 2 13.00 3.17 19.37
CA HIS A 2 13.74 2.80 18.17
C HIS A 2 14.10 4.09 17.42
N GLY A 3 15.36 4.20 16.93
CA GLY A 3 15.77 5.30 16.07
C GLY A 3 15.00 5.30 14.74
N TYR A 4 15.28 6.28 13.88
CA TYR A 4 14.69 6.31 12.55
C TYR A 4 15.04 5.04 11.76
N VAL A 5 14.03 4.39 11.18
CA VAL A 5 14.19 3.25 10.28
C VAL A 5 14.14 3.77 8.85
N SER A 6 15.21 3.54 8.08
CA SER A 6 15.28 3.96 6.67
C SER A 6 14.17 3.30 5.84
N ARG A 7 13.60 4.06 4.90
CA ARG A 7 12.48 3.61 4.09
C ARG A 7 12.93 3.32 2.66
N PHE A 8 12.44 2.24 2.09
CA PHE A 8 12.64 1.93 0.67
C PHE A 8 12.26 3.11 -0.24
N ALA A 9 11.27 3.88 0.17
CA ALA A 9 10.78 5.06 -0.55
C ALA A 9 11.75 6.25 -0.60
N GLU A 10 12.81 6.30 0.23
CA GLU A 10 13.73 7.47 0.32
C GLU A 10 14.45 7.78 -0.98
N GLU A 11 14.96 6.77 -1.67
CA GLU A 11 15.64 6.97 -2.94
C GLU A 11 14.71 7.56 -4.00
N ALA A 12 13.49 7.01 -4.09
CA ALA A 12 12.47 7.50 -5.01
C ALA A 12 12.03 8.92 -4.66
N LEU A 13 11.92 9.24 -3.36
CA LEU A 13 11.61 10.58 -2.86
C LEU A 13 12.71 11.58 -3.25
N ASN A 14 13.97 11.24 -3.01
CA ASN A 14 15.10 12.10 -3.37
C ASN A 14 15.17 12.35 -4.88
N LYS A 15 14.96 11.31 -5.70
CA LYS A 15 14.86 11.45 -7.17
C LYS A 15 13.68 12.35 -7.59
N ALA A 16 12.53 12.23 -6.94
CA ALA A 16 11.37 13.09 -7.21
C ALA A 16 11.63 14.54 -6.82
N MET A 17 12.22 14.77 -5.64
CA MET A 17 12.61 16.10 -5.15
C MET A 17 13.66 16.79 -6.06
N ALA A 18 14.53 16.03 -6.70
CA ALA A 18 15.54 16.57 -7.62
C ALA A 18 14.97 17.00 -8.98
N ARG A 19 13.75 16.56 -9.35
CA ARG A 19 13.17 16.83 -10.69
C ARG A 19 11.87 17.64 -10.67
N SER A 20 11.12 17.62 -9.57
CA SER A 20 9.78 18.18 -9.52
C SER A 20 9.68 19.29 -8.48
N PRO A 21 9.04 20.42 -8.81
CA PRO A 21 8.84 21.54 -7.87
C PRO A 21 8.03 21.12 -6.63
N VAL A 22 7.04 20.26 -6.83
CA VAL A 22 6.19 19.71 -5.77
C VAL A 22 6.33 18.19 -5.73
N VAL A 23 6.49 17.63 -4.54
CA VAL A 23 6.41 16.19 -4.32
C VAL A 23 5.35 15.91 -3.28
N ALA A 24 4.43 14.99 -3.59
CA ALA A 24 3.39 14.54 -2.68
C ALA A 24 3.71 13.14 -2.14
N ILE A 25 3.80 13.00 -0.82
CA ILE A 25 3.85 11.71 -0.15
C ILE A 25 2.43 11.37 0.30
N LEU A 26 1.86 10.33 -0.30
CA LEU A 26 0.52 9.83 -0.01
C LEU A 26 0.61 8.46 0.68
N GLY A 27 -0.35 8.13 1.50
CA GLY A 27 -0.39 6.83 2.17
C GLY A 27 -1.31 6.82 3.38
N PRO A 28 -1.61 5.67 3.96
CA PRO A 28 -2.51 5.58 5.11
C PRO A 28 -2.02 6.45 6.29
N ARG A 29 -2.92 6.80 7.18
CA ARG A 29 -2.52 7.43 8.45
C ARG A 29 -1.56 6.52 9.21
N GLN A 30 -0.65 7.12 10.00
CA GLN A 30 0.29 6.42 10.87
C GLN A 30 1.29 5.47 10.16
N CYS A 31 1.42 5.52 8.81
CA CYS A 31 2.42 4.74 8.09
C CYS A 31 3.84 5.36 8.10
N GLY A 32 4.03 6.54 8.74
CA GLY A 32 5.33 7.20 8.88
C GLY A 32 5.63 8.32 7.88
N LYS A 33 4.62 8.91 7.20
CA LYS A 33 4.82 10.03 6.24
C LYS A 33 5.56 11.20 6.86
N THR A 34 5.10 11.69 8.00
CA THR A 34 5.68 12.82 8.73
C THR A 34 7.12 12.51 9.18
N THR A 35 7.36 11.28 9.63
CA THR A 35 8.69 10.82 10.04
C THR A 35 9.67 10.81 8.86
N LEU A 36 9.25 10.27 7.71
CA LEU A 36 10.04 10.29 6.47
C LEU A 36 10.32 11.73 6.02
N ALA A 37 9.31 12.59 6.00
CA ALA A 37 9.47 13.99 5.61
C ALA A 37 10.48 14.71 6.53
N LYS A 38 10.37 14.56 7.85
CA LYS A 38 11.31 15.14 8.81
C LYS A 38 12.73 14.62 8.63
N ALA A 39 12.92 13.33 8.34
CA ALA A 39 14.23 12.75 8.05
C ALA A 39 14.88 13.42 6.81
N ILE A 40 14.14 13.58 5.72
CA ILE A 40 14.63 14.26 4.50
C ILE A 40 14.92 15.75 4.72
N MET A 41 14.21 16.38 5.65
CA MET A 41 14.36 17.79 5.97
C MET A 41 15.57 18.09 6.88
N THR A 42 16.13 17.09 7.57
CA THR A 42 17.18 17.28 8.59
C THR A 42 18.38 18.07 8.06
N ASP A 43 18.81 17.76 6.83
CA ASP A 43 20.01 18.36 6.22
C ASP A 43 19.71 19.53 5.26
N LYS A 44 18.48 20.06 5.27
CA LYS A 44 18.03 21.10 4.35
C LYS A 44 17.38 22.26 5.10
N PRO A 45 17.68 23.51 4.73
CA PRO A 45 16.90 24.65 5.20
C PRO A 45 15.42 24.43 4.85
N SER A 46 14.58 24.26 5.86
CA SER A 46 13.19 23.83 5.66
C SER A 46 12.23 24.48 6.65
N VAL A 47 10.95 24.45 6.30
CA VAL A 47 9.83 24.85 7.16
C VAL A 47 8.79 23.76 7.09
N TYR A 48 8.34 23.28 8.25
CA TYR A 48 7.26 22.28 8.37
C TYR A 48 6.02 22.96 8.98
N LEU A 49 4.87 22.71 8.38
CA LEU A 49 3.56 23.13 8.87
C LEU A 49 2.63 21.90 8.96
N ASP A 50 2.05 21.70 10.13
CA ASP A 50 0.95 20.77 10.35
C ASP A 50 -0.39 21.49 10.15
N LEU A 51 -1.09 21.18 9.08
CA LEU A 51 -2.37 21.83 8.78
C LEU A 51 -3.53 21.36 9.67
N GLN A 52 -3.32 20.41 10.57
CA GLN A 52 -4.25 20.13 11.68
C GLN A 52 -4.11 21.22 12.77
N ASP A 53 -2.91 21.77 12.97
CA ASP A 53 -2.67 22.81 13.96
C ASP A 53 -3.22 24.16 13.47
N ARG A 54 -4.05 24.78 14.30
CA ARG A 54 -4.61 26.11 14.01
C ARG A 54 -3.55 27.19 13.91
N VAL A 55 -2.47 27.10 14.71
CA VAL A 55 -1.38 28.09 14.69
C VAL A 55 -0.63 28.01 13.36
N ASP A 56 -0.36 26.80 12.86
CA ASP A 56 0.31 26.61 11.58
C ASP A 56 -0.58 27.05 10.42
N ARG A 57 -1.87 26.75 10.44
CA ARG A 57 -2.82 27.28 9.45
C ARG A 57 -2.86 28.81 9.43
N ASN A 58 -2.82 29.46 10.58
CA ASN A 58 -2.83 30.91 10.66
C ASN A 58 -1.58 31.56 10.03
N LYS A 59 -0.44 30.87 9.98
CA LYS A 59 0.77 31.33 9.27
C LYS A 59 0.55 31.43 7.75
N LEU A 60 -0.44 30.72 7.24
CA LEU A 60 -0.82 30.70 5.82
C LEU A 60 -2.00 31.63 5.50
N SER A 61 -2.41 32.52 6.43
CA SER A 61 -3.48 33.51 6.18
C SER A 61 -3.13 34.46 5.03
N GLU A 62 -1.83 34.79 4.89
CA GLU A 62 -1.27 35.55 3.78
C GLU A 62 -0.25 34.69 3.02
N PRO A 63 -0.71 33.78 2.13
CA PRO A 63 0.15 32.75 1.53
C PRO A 63 1.32 33.35 0.73
N GLU A 64 1.09 34.42 0.00
CA GLU A 64 2.11 35.06 -0.83
C GLU A 64 3.27 35.58 0.02
N LEU A 65 2.97 36.28 1.13
CA LEU A 65 3.99 36.78 2.07
C LEU A 65 4.75 35.62 2.73
N PHE A 66 4.05 34.57 3.08
CA PHE A 66 4.67 33.37 3.65
C PHE A 66 5.65 32.72 2.67
N PHE A 67 5.25 32.50 1.42
CA PHE A 67 6.07 31.87 0.40
C PHE A 67 7.28 32.74 0.00
N ASP A 68 7.12 34.04 -0.07
CA ASP A 68 8.24 34.95 -0.31
C ASP A 68 9.26 34.97 0.82
N ARG A 69 8.80 34.95 2.07
CA ARG A 69 9.68 34.90 3.26
C ARG A 69 10.52 33.61 3.31
N TYR A 70 9.95 32.49 2.89
CA TYR A 70 10.59 31.17 2.94
C TYR A 70 11.00 30.67 1.56
N ARG A 71 11.20 31.56 0.60
CA ARG A 71 11.47 31.24 -0.79
C ARG A 71 12.64 30.26 -0.96
N GLU A 72 13.73 30.44 -0.20
CA GLU A 72 14.94 29.63 -0.29
C GLU A 72 14.88 28.32 0.52
N LYS A 73 13.77 28.06 1.18
CA LYS A 73 13.58 26.85 1.99
C LYS A 73 12.69 25.81 1.31
N LEU A 74 12.90 24.55 1.67
CA LEU A 74 11.92 23.50 1.43
C LEU A 74 10.71 23.75 2.34
N ILE A 75 9.51 23.85 1.77
CA ILE A 75 8.26 24.01 2.53
C ILE A 75 7.52 22.68 2.54
N CYS A 76 7.33 22.13 3.74
CA CYS A 76 6.55 20.91 3.96
C CYS A 76 5.17 21.27 4.53
N LEU A 77 4.11 20.81 3.85
CA LEU A 77 2.72 20.99 4.26
C LEU A 77 2.12 19.62 4.57
N ASP A 78 1.88 19.35 5.85
CA ASP A 78 1.29 18.07 6.28
C ASP A 78 -0.23 18.17 6.34
N GLU A 79 -0.93 17.07 6.01
CA GLU A 79 -2.39 16.95 5.91
C GLU A 79 -3.02 18.00 4.96
N ILE A 80 -2.41 18.19 3.78
CA ILE A 80 -2.79 19.21 2.78
C ILE A 80 -4.26 19.11 2.33
N GLN A 81 -4.89 17.95 2.44
CA GLN A 81 -6.30 17.76 2.09
C GLN A 81 -7.26 18.58 2.98
N LEU A 82 -6.78 19.11 4.10
CA LEU A 82 -7.56 20.02 4.96
C LEU A 82 -7.68 21.44 4.38
N LEU A 83 -6.85 21.81 3.39
CA LEU A 83 -6.86 23.09 2.72
C LEU A 83 -6.82 22.91 1.19
N PRO A 84 -7.91 22.41 0.57
CA PRO A 84 -7.93 22.12 -0.88
C PRO A 84 -7.69 23.38 -1.73
N GLU A 85 -8.12 24.53 -1.28
CA GLU A 85 -7.91 25.84 -1.95
C GLU A 85 -6.42 26.19 -2.09
N PHE A 86 -5.56 25.63 -1.23
CA PHE A 86 -4.12 25.91 -1.25
C PHE A 86 -3.42 25.40 -2.52
N PHE A 87 -3.99 24.42 -3.21
CA PHE A 87 -3.42 23.94 -4.48
C PHE A 87 -3.35 25.03 -5.56
N ALA A 88 -4.28 25.97 -5.55
CA ALA A 88 -4.25 27.11 -6.47
C ALA A 88 -3.08 28.07 -6.15
N TYR A 89 -2.81 28.33 -4.88
CA TYR A 89 -1.66 29.12 -4.44
C TYR A 89 -0.33 28.43 -4.76
N LEU A 90 -0.22 27.12 -4.48
CA LEU A 90 0.97 26.34 -4.85
C LEU A 90 1.25 26.38 -6.35
N ARG A 91 0.21 26.29 -7.19
CA ARG A 91 0.36 26.47 -8.64
C ARG A 91 0.96 27.82 -8.99
N SER A 92 0.38 28.91 -8.47
CA SER A 92 0.86 30.27 -8.72
C SER A 92 2.33 30.41 -8.34
N GLU A 93 2.70 29.90 -7.16
CA GLU A 93 4.07 29.96 -6.66
C GLU A 93 5.05 29.12 -7.48
N VAL A 94 4.63 27.92 -7.92
CA VAL A 94 5.45 27.08 -8.80
C VAL A 94 5.62 27.72 -10.18
N ASP A 95 4.61 28.44 -10.69
CA ASP A 95 4.72 29.11 -12.00
C ASP A 95 5.67 30.32 -11.92
N LYS A 96 5.82 30.98 -10.77
CA LYS A 96 6.82 32.04 -10.51
C LYS A 96 8.25 31.48 -10.39
N ASP A 97 8.39 30.29 -9.77
CA ASP A 97 9.69 29.66 -9.52
C ASP A 97 9.55 28.13 -9.55
N ARG A 98 9.96 27.51 -10.66
CA ARG A 98 9.88 26.06 -10.93
C ARG A 98 11.05 25.27 -10.35
N ARG A 99 11.79 25.82 -9.41
CA ARG A 99 12.91 25.14 -8.77
C ARG A 99 12.45 23.77 -8.19
N PRO A 100 13.16 22.66 -8.54
CA PRO A 100 12.87 21.35 -7.97
C PRO A 100 13.00 21.32 -6.45
N GLY A 101 12.18 20.50 -5.80
CA GLY A 101 12.25 20.27 -4.36
C GLY A 101 11.81 21.45 -3.50
N ARG A 102 11.01 22.37 -4.05
CA ARG A 102 10.53 23.53 -3.31
C ARG A 102 9.43 23.20 -2.31
N PHE A 103 8.53 22.28 -2.69
CA PHE A 103 7.38 21.90 -1.87
C PHE A 103 7.32 20.39 -1.66
N LEU A 104 7.13 20.00 -0.40
CA LEU A 104 6.80 18.63 0.00
C LEU A 104 5.41 18.67 0.63
N ILE A 105 4.48 17.90 0.10
CA ILE A 105 3.12 17.83 0.64
C ILE A 105 2.82 16.41 1.10
N LEU A 106 2.18 16.30 2.27
CA LEU A 106 1.81 15.01 2.84
C LEU A 106 0.28 14.92 2.89
N GLY A 107 -0.24 13.73 2.56
CA GLY A 107 -1.67 13.47 2.59
C GLY A 107 -1.99 12.05 2.99
N SER A 108 -3.05 11.89 3.79
CA SER A 108 -3.54 10.58 4.24
C SER A 108 -4.53 9.92 3.27
N ALA A 109 -4.84 10.57 2.15
CA ALA A 109 -5.73 10.08 1.11
C ALA A 109 -4.97 9.66 -0.15
N SER A 110 -5.62 8.84 -0.99
CA SER A 110 -5.07 8.45 -2.29
C SER A 110 -5.05 9.61 -3.28
N ARG A 111 -4.34 9.39 -4.41
CA ARG A 111 -4.31 10.35 -5.53
C ARG A 111 -5.71 10.69 -6.04
N ASP A 112 -6.63 9.72 -6.06
CA ASP A 112 -7.98 9.93 -6.60
C ASP A 112 -8.81 10.85 -5.72
N LEU A 113 -8.68 10.76 -4.39
CA LEU A 113 -9.32 11.69 -3.45
C LEU A 113 -8.73 13.11 -3.57
N MET A 114 -7.45 13.22 -3.89
CA MET A 114 -6.78 14.51 -4.07
C MET A 114 -6.88 15.05 -5.49
N ARG A 115 -7.37 14.25 -6.46
CA ARG A 115 -7.33 14.55 -7.90
C ARG A 115 -7.96 15.90 -8.25
N GLN A 116 -9.13 16.20 -7.74
CA GLN A 116 -9.81 17.47 -8.03
C GLN A 116 -9.01 18.67 -7.54
N SER A 117 -8.34 18.54 -6.39
CA SER A 117 -7.49 19.59 -5.82
C SER A 117 -6.15 19.70 -6.55
N THR A 118 -5.61 18.58 -7.06
CA THR A 118 -4.28 18.52 -7.69
C THR A 118 -4.30 18.71 -9.22
N GLU A 119 -5.45 18.79 -9.86
CA GLU A 119 -5.54 19.13 -11.30
C GLU A 119 -4.82 20.44 -11.65
N SER A 120 -4.83 21.39 -10.71
CA SER A 120 -4.10 22.65 -10.84
C SER A 120 -2.58 22.47 -10.93
N LEU A 121 -2.01 21.41 -10.36
CA LEU A 121 -0.57 21.10 -10.35
C LEU A 121 -0.13 20.13 -11.44
N ALA A 122 -0.96 19.86 -12.45
CA ALA A 122 -0.62 18.94 -13.55
C ALA A 122 0.72 19.33 -14.20
N GLY A 123 1.63 18.35 -14.36
CA GLY A 123 2.98 18.58 -14.89
C GLY A 123 3.98 19.27 -13.93
N ARG A 124 3.58 19.57 -12.68
CA ARG A 124 4.40 20.23 -11.66
C ARG A 124 4.60 19.41 -10.39
N ILE A 125 3.87 18.30 -10.26
CA ILE A 125 3.84 17.45 -9.07
C ILE A 125 4.27 16.03 -9.39
N SER A 126 5.09 15.46 -8.51
CA SER A 126 5.38 14.01 -8.46
C SER A 126 4.71 13.40 -7.25
N TYR A 127 4.16 12.20 -7.43
CA TYR A 127 3.52 11.45 -6.36
C TYR A 127 4.38 10.27 -5.92
N LEU A 128 4.46 10.07 -4.61
CA LEU A 128 5.07 8.93 -3.96
C LEU A 128 4.04 8.30 -3.02
N ASP A 129 3.77 7.02 -3.20
CA ASP A 129 2.89 6.27 -2.31
C ASP A 129 3.75 5.61 -1.22
N LEU A 130 3.53 5.98 0.05
CA LEU A 130 4.19 5.39 1.20
C LEU A 130 3.25 4.36 1.84
N THR A 131 3.74 3.13 1.98
CA THR A 131 3.04 2.06 2.70
C THR A 131 3.48 2.01 4.17
N PRO A 132 2.82 1.24 5.04
CA PRO A 132 3.44 0.74 6.25
C PRO A 132 4.80 0.09 5.96
N PHE A 133 5.59 -0.27 6.97
CA PHE A 133 6.90 -0.88 6.77
C PHE A 133 6.81 -2.13 5.89
N LEU A 134 7.75 -2.22 4.96
CA LEU A 134 8.03 -3.46 4.25
C LEU A 134 8.92 -4.35 5.13
N LEU A 135 8.82 -5.66 4.95
CA LEU A 135 9.66 -6.61 5.69
C LEU A 135 11.16 -6.28 5.53
N GLU A 136 11.59 -5.93 4.33
CA GLU A 136 12.96 -5.55 4.02
C GLU A 136 13.47 -4.36 4.86
N GLU A 137 12.60 -3.40 5.18
CA GLU A 137 12.95 -2.21 5.95
C GLU A 137 13.21 -2.52 7.43
N ILE A 138 12.61 -3.59 7.97
CA ILE A 138 12.64 -3.90 9.42
C ILE A 138 13.11 -5.30 9.78
N GLN A 139 13.45 -6.17 8.83
CA GLN A 139 13.86 -7.56 9.08
C GLN A 139 15.13 -7.71 9.93
N THR A 140 15.93 -6.65 10.05
CA THR A 140 17.09 -6.61 10.96
C THR A 140 16.70 -6.32 12.41
N ILE A 141 15.48 -5.85 12.65
CA ILE A 141 14.97 -5.42 13.96
C ILE A 141 13.89 -6.40 14.45
N VAL A 142 13.02 -6.85 13.54
CA VAL A 142 11.84 -7.66 13.84
C VAL A 142 11.85 -8.92 12.97
N LYS A 143 11.51 -10.08 13.53
CA LYS A 143 11.38 -11.34 12.78
C LYS A 143 10.24 -11.24 11.77
N TRP A 144 10.37 -11.89 10.62
CA TRP A 144 9.33 -11.86 9.59
C TRP A 144 7.97 -12.42 10.07
N GLN A 145 7.99 -13.37 11.02
CA GLN A 145 6.78 -13.92 11.64
C GLN A 145 5.99 -12.84 12.38
N ASP A 146 6.71 -12.00 13.15
CA ASP A 146 6.10 -10.91 13.92
C ASP A 146 5.59 -9.82 12.97
N VAL A 147 6.33 -9.53 11.90
CA VAL A 147 5.87 -8.58 10.85
C VAL A 147 4.60 -9.11 10.16
N TRP A 148 4.53 -10.40 9.87
CA TRP A 148 3.34 -10.99 9.28
C TRP A 148 2.15 -10.98 10.26
N LEU A 149 2.37 -11.29 11.55
CA LEU A 149 1.32 -11.28 12.57
C LEU A 149 0.82 -9.85 12.85
N ARG A 150 1.75 -8.92 13.09
CA ARG A 150 1.45 -7.57 13.59
C ARG A 150 1.20 -6.55 12.48
N GLY A 151 1.53 -6.89 11.24
CA GLY A 151 1.50 -5.97 10.09
C GLY A 151 2.71 -5.05 10.04
N GLY A 152 2.67 -4.09 9.11
CA GLY A 152 3.77 -3.14 8.88
C GLY A 152 3.55 -1.75 9.49
N PHE A 153 2.42 -1.47 10.13
CA PHE A 153 2.24 -0.17 10.79
C PHE A 153 3.26 0.01 11.92
N PRO A 154 4.02 1.14 11.97
CA PRO A 154 5.14 1.31 12.89
C PRO A 154 4.82 1.00 14.35
N GLU A 155 3.75 1.58 14.88
CA GLU A 155 3.35 1.41 16.29
C GLU A 155 2.93 -0.04 16.59
N SER A 156 2.34 -0.74 15.61
CA SER A 156 1.94 -2.14 15.77
C SER A 156 3.15 -3.08 15.71
N VAL A 157 3.97 -2.97 14.67
CA VAL A 157 5.07 -3.92 14.44
C VAL A 157 6.20 -3.76 15.44
N LEU A 158 6.42 -2.54 15.97
CA LEU A 158 7.44 -2.21 16.96
C LEU A 158 6.91 -2.22 18.41
N ALA A 159 5.68 -2.70 18.64
CA ALA A 159 5.10 -2.87 19.96
C ALA A 159 5.95 -3.84 20.81
N GLN A 160 5.87 -3.71 22.13
CA GLN A 160 6.67 -4.52 23.06
C GLN A 160 6.34 -6.01 22.94
N ASP A 161 5.05 -6.32 22.80
CA ASP A 161 4.55 -7.69 22.67
C ASP A 161 3.34 -7.76 21.71
N ASP A 162 2.78 -8.97 21.55
CA ASP A 162 1.66 -9.19 20.64
C ASP A 162 0.35 -8.60 21.18
N SER A 163 0.18 -8.50 22.48
CA SER A 163 -1.01 -7.91 23.10
C SER A 163 -1.05 -6.40 22.87
N ASP A 164 0.03 -5.68 23.17
CA ASP A 164 0.14 -4.24 22.89
C ASP A 164 -0.08 -3.93 21.41
N SER A 165 0.48 -4.77 20.52
CA SER A 165 0.26 -4.67 19.08
C SER A 165 -1.19 -4.89 18.70
N PHE A 166 -1.85 -5.86 19.32
CA PHE A 166 -3.25 -6.19 19.05
C PHE A 166 -4.20 -5.07 19.49
N ASP A 167 -3.98 -4.53 20.66
CA ASP A 167 -4.75 -3.40 21.20
C ASP A 167 -4.59 -2.15 20.30
N TRP A 168 -3.35 -1.84 19.89
CA TRP A 168 -3.12 -0.74 18.96
C TRP A 168 -3.89 -0.92 17.65
N ARG A 169 -3.92 -2.12 17.07
CA ARG A 169 -4.63 -2.40 15.82
C ARG A 169 -6.15 -2.24 15.99
N HIS A 170 -6.71 -2.64 17.12
CA HIS A 170 -8.12 -2.39 17.44
C HIS A 170 -8.43 -0.90 17.56
N ASP A 171 -7.59 -0.14 18.25
CA ASP A 171 -7.73 1.31 18.36
C ASP A 171 -7.60 2.00 17.00
N PHE A 172 -6.67 1.54 16.15
CA PHE A 172 -6.54 2.02 14.78
C PHE A 172 -7.82 1.77 13.98
N ILE A 173 -8.35 0.54 13.98
CA ILE A 173 -9.59 0.17 13.28
C ILE A 173 -10.75 1.06 13.72
N ARG A 174 -10.93 1.23 15.02
CA ARG A 174 -11.97 2.09 15.61
C ARG A 174 -11.81 3.55 15.15
N THR A 175 -10.62 4.10 15.32
CA THR A 175 -10.32 5.50 14.96
C THR A 175 -10.51 5.74 13.47
N PHE A 176 -10.11 4.79 12.63
CA PHE A 176 -10.30 4.87 11.18
C PHE A 176 -11.78 4.98 10.81
N MET A 177 -12.64 4.15 11.42
CA MET A 177 -14.08 4.16 11.13
C MET A 177 -14.80 5.41 11.70
N GLU A 178 -14.48 5.78 12.93
CA GLU A 178 -15.19 6.86 13.65
C GLU A 178 -14.71 8.27 13.25
N ARG A 179 -13.44 8.41 12.88
CA ARG A 179 -12.81 9.73 12.66
C ARG A 179 -12.28 9.90 11.23
N ASP A 180 -11.54 8.93 10.70
CA ASP A 180 -10.79 9.13 9.47
C ASP A 180 -11.70 9.12 8.25
N ILE A 181 -12.62 8.17 8.14
CA ILE A 181 -13.62 8.12 7.06
C ILE A 181 -14.47 9.41 7.04
N PRO A 182 -15.06 9.88 8.15
CA PRO A 182 -15.78 11.14 8.17
C PRO A 182 -14.93 12.37 7.83
N SER A 183 -13.67 12.41 8.28
CA SER A 183 -12.76 13.55 7.99
C SER A 183 -12.43 13.70 6.50
N LEU A 184 -12.57 12.62 5.73
CA LEU A 184 -12.42 12.61 4.27
C LEU A 184 -13.73 12.98 3.53
N GLY A 185 -14.78 13.36 4.26
CA GLY A 185 -16.06 13.77 3.70
C GLY A 185 -17.04 12.62 3.43
N PHE A 186 -16.71 11.39 3.86
CA PHE A 186 -17.60 10.24 3.68
C PHE A 186 -18.50 10.03 4.90
N GLN A 187 -19.80 10.09 4.68
CA GLN A 187 -20.81 9.82 5.71
C GLN A 187 -21.28 8.38 5.59
N ILE A 188 -20.61 7.46 6.29
CA ILE A 188 -20.97 6.04 6.37
C ILE A 188 -21.28 5.72 7.83
N PRO A 189 -22.44 5.14 8.16
CA PRO A 189 -22.70 4.71 9.55
C PRO A 189 -21.65 3.70 10.02
N VAL A 190 -21.06 3.93 11.19
CA VAL A 190 -20.00 3.08 11.75
C VAL A 190 -20.37 1.59 11.76
N PRO A 191 -21.58 1.17 12.21
CA PRO A 191 -21.93 -0.26 12.20
C PRO A 191 -21.96 -0.88 10.80
N VAL A 192 -22.19 -0.09 9.75
CA VAL A 192 -22.22 -0.57 8.37
C VAL A 192 -20.82 -0.82 7.85
N ILE A 193 -19.92 0.15 8.06
CA ILE A 193 -18.52 0.00 7.62
C ILE A 193 -17.79 -1.08 8.41
N GLU A 194 -18.06 -1.21 9.70
CA GLU A 194 -17.52 -2.26 10.58
C GLU A 194 -17.93 -3.65 10.07
N ARG A 195 -19.23 -3.88 9.84
CA ARG A 195 -19.74 -5.13 9.27
C ARG A 195 -19.10 -5.44 7.92
N LEU A 196 -19.01 -4.43 7.04
CA LEU A 196 -18.39 -4.61 5.73
C LEU A 196 -16.91 -4.97 5.86
N TRP A 197 -16.17 -4.29 6.73
CA TRP A 197 -14.73 -4.52 6.87
C TRP A 197 -14.45 -5.91 7.45
N LEU A 198 -15.23 -6.35 8.43
CA LEU A 198 -15.18 -7.72 8.96
C LEU A 198 -15.51 -8.76 7.87
N LEU A 199 -16.56 -8.49 7.08
CA LEU A 199 -16.92 -9.37 5.95
C LEU A 199 -15.76 -9.47 4.96
N LEU A 200 -15.10 -8.36 4.62
CA LEU A 200 -13.95 -8.35 3.73
C LEU A 200 -12.75 -9.12 4.29
N ALA A 201 -12.55 -9.14 5.62
CA ALA A 201 -11.54 -9.97 6.27
C ALA A 201 -11.79 -11.46 6.03
N HIS A 202 -13.03 -11.92 6.07
CA HIS A 202 -13.40 -13.30 5.74
C HIS A 202 -13.32 -13.62 4.25
N TYR A 203 -13.43 -12.63 3.37
CA TYR A 203 -13.27 -12.77 1.91
C TYR A 203 -11.85 -12.49 1.42
N HIS A 204 -10.91 -12.25 2.33
CA HIS A 204 -9.52 -11.96 1.99
C HIS A 204 -8.91 -13.03 1.06
N GLY A 205 -8.26 -12.62 -0.03
CA GLY A 205 -7.69 -13.50 -1.04
C GLY A 205 -8.70 -14.15 -2.00
N GLN A 206 -10.01 -13.91 -1.82
CA GLN A 206 -11.05 -14.52 -2.66
C GLN A 206 -11.50 -13.58 -3.78
N THR A 207 -12.02 -14.18 -4.86
CA THR A 207 -12.66 -13.41 -5.93
C THR A 207 -13.98 -12.80 -5.46
N VAL A 208 -14.17 -11.51 -5.75
CA VAL A 208 -15.35 -10.75 -5.33
C VAL A 208 -16.59 -11.26 -6.06
N ASN A 209 -17.57 -11.72 -5.30
CA ASN A 209 -18.94 -11.91 -5.76
C ASN A 209 -19.80 -10.77 -5.19
N TYR A 210 -20.00 -9.71 -5.99
CA TYR A 210 -20.72 -8.51 -5.57
C TYR A 210 -22.14 -8.79 -5.09
N HIS A 211 -22.83 -9.79 -5.64
CA HIS A 211 -24.18 -10.17 -5.21
C HIS A 211 -24.19 -10.75 -3.81
N LYS A 212 -23.39 -11.80 -3.59
CA LYS A 212 -23.28 -12.46 -2.26
C LYS A 212 -22.77 -11.53 -1.18
N MET A 213 -21.78 -10.68 -1.52
CA MET A 213 -21.23 -9.71 -0.55
C MET A 213 -22.24 -8.61 -0.20
N ALA A 214 -23.00 -8.12 -1.18
CA ALA A 214 -24.03 -7.11 -0.95
C ALA A 214 -25.15 -7.67 -0.06
N GLU A 215 -25.60 -8.88 -0.34
CA GLU A 215 -26.58 -9.60 0.47
C GLU A 215 -26.08 -9.80 1.92
N ALA A 216 -24.87 -10.31 2.11
CA ALA A 216 -24.28 -10.54 3.44
C ALA A 216 -24.05 -9.26 4.23
N ALA A 217 -23.77 -8.14 3.56
CA ALA A 217 -23.58 -6.84 4.20
C ALA A 217 -24.89 -6.04 4.39
N ASP A 218 -26.01 -6.55 3.90
CA ASP A 218 -27.30 -5.84 3.84
C ASP A 218 -27.19 -4.49 3.09
N LEU A 219 -26.57 -4.53 1.90
CA LEU A 219 -26.30 -3.38 1.05
C LEU A 219 -26.81 -3.60 -0.37
N SER A 220 -27.12 -2.51 -1.07
CA SER A 220 -27.26 -2.57 -2.52
C SER A 220 -25.88 -2.75 -3.19
N ILE A 221 -25.82 -3.39 -4.37
CA ILE A 221 -24.56 -3.56 -5.11
C ILE A 221 -23.88 -2.21 -5.41
N PRO A 222 -24.59 -1.14 -5.82
CA PRO A 222 -23.97 0.18 -6.00
C PRO A 222 -23.36 0.73 -4.71
N THR A 223 -24.04 0.57 -3.57
CA THR A 223 -23.55 1.01 -2.26
C THR A 223 -22.30 0.23 -1.84
N LEU A 224 -22.30 -1.10 -1.99
CA LEU A 224 -21.14 -1.95 -1.74
C LEU A 224 -19.93 -1.48 -2.58
N LYS A 225 -20.11 -1.27 -3.89
CA LYS A 225 -19.04 -0.80 -4.77
C LYS A 225 -18.50 0.57 -4.34
N LYS A 226 -19.39 1.49 -3.94
CA LYS A 226 -18.98 2.80 -3.41
C LYS A 226 -18.13 2.65 -2.15
N TYR A 227 -18.53 1.80 -1.21
CA TYR A 227 -17.78 1.60 0.05
C TYR A 227 -16.45 0.87 -0.17
N LEU A 228 -16.42 -0.13 -1.06
CA LEU A 228 -15.17 -0.76 -1.49
C LEU A 228 -14.20 0.26 -2.10
N SER A 229 -14.71 1.15 -2.97
CA SER A 229 -13.89 2.22 -3.55
C SER A 229 -13.34 3.17 -2.48
N ILE A 230 -14.10 3.51 -1.45
CA ILE A 230 -13.63 4.35 -0.33
C ILE A 230 -12.51 3.63 0.44
N LEU A 231 -12.68 2.34 0.77
CA LEU A 231 -11.66 1.55 1.45
C LEU A 231 -10.39 1.37 0.59
N GLU A 232 -10.54 1.29 -0.73
CA GLU A 232 -9.42 1.23 -1.68
C GLU A 232 -8.69 2.58 -1.74
N GLN A 233 -9.43 3.69 -1.85
CA GLN A 233 -8.88 5.05 -1.87
C GLN A 233 -8.22 5.47 -0.54
N THR A 234 -8.61 4.87 0.57
CA THR A 234 -7.99 5.07 1.89
C THR A 234 -6.86 4.08 2.19
N ASN A 235 -6.47 3.27 1.21
CA ASN A 235 -5.41 2.27 1.32
C ASN A 235 -5.69 1.13 2.34
N MET A 236 -6.94 0.87 2.67
CA MET A 236 -7.30 -0.24 3.56
C MET A 236 -7.59 -1.54 2.82
N VAL A 237 -8.01 -1.45 1.57
CA VAL A 237 -8.35 -2.58 0.72
C VAL A 237 -7.62 -2.47 -0.62
N ARG A 238 -7.32 -3.59 -1.24
CA ARG A 238 -6.85 -3.72 -2.62
C ARG A 238 -7.78 -4.64 -3.38
N LEU A 239 -8.22 -4.20 -4.56
CA LEU A 239 -8.90 -5.03 -5.54
C LEU A 239 -7.89 -5.43 -6.63
N LEU A 240 -7.25 -6.60 -6.47
CA LEU A 240 -6.32 -7.12 -7.47
C LEU A 240 -7.11 -7.59 -8.69
N GLN A 241 -6.86 -6.93 -9.82
CA GLN A 241 -7.59 -7.20 -11.06
C GLN A 241 -7.14 -8.51 -11.71
N PRO A 242 -8.02 -9.25 -12.38
CA PRO A 242 -7.64 -10.40 -13.16
C PRO A 242 -6.83 -9.98 -14.38
N ALA A 243 -5.79 -10.76 -14.71
CA ALA A 243 -5.03 -10.59 -15.94
C ALA A 243 -5.92 -10.91 -17.17
N SER A 244 -5.60 -10.27 -18.29
CA SER A 244 -6.20 -10.56 -19.60
C SER A 244 -5.13 -10.82 -20.64
N PRO A 245 -4.19 -11.74 -20.41
CA PRO A 245 -3.20 -12.10 -21.40
C PRO A 245 -3.88 -12.77 -22.60
N ASN A 246 -3.24 -12.69 -23.76
CA ASN A 246 -3.74 -13.32 -24.98
C ASN A 246 -3.54 -14.85 -24.91
N LEU A 247 -4.27 -15.50 -24.02
CA LEU A 247 -4.28 -16.95 -23.86
C LEU A 247 -5.55 -17.53 -24.49
N LYS A 248 -5.42 -18.72 -25.11
CA LYS A 248 -6.57 -19.48 -25.62
C LYS A 248 -7.45 -20.08 -24.50
N LYS A 249 -7.19 -19.76 -23.22
CA LYS A 249 -7.89 -20.26 -22.03
C LYS A 249 -8.94 -19.27 -21.57
N ARG A 250 -10.08 -19.75 -21.10
CA ARG A 250 -11.12 -18.92 -20.48
C ARG A 250 -10.66 -18.48 -19.09
N LEU A 251 -10.68 -17.16 -18.82
CA LEU A 251 -10.19 -16.55 -17.59
C LEU A 251 -11.35 -16.05 -16.71
N ILE A 252 -11.11 -16.01 -15.39
CA ILE A 252 -12.01 -15.37 -14.43
C ILE A 252 -11.92 -13.84 -14.61
N LYS A 253 -13.05 -13.14 -14.41
CA LYS A 253 -13.17 -11.69 -14.65
C LYS A 253 -13.35 -10.86 -13.39
N SER A 254 -13.71 -11.47 -12.25
CA SER A 254 -13.91 -10.74 -10.99
C SER A 254 -12.57 -10.53 -10.29
N PRO A 255 -12.32 -9.36 -9.65
CA PRO A 255 -11.10 -9.12 -8.90
C PRO A 255 -11.03 -9.97 -7.63
N LYS A 256 -9.82 -10.22 -7.11
CA LYS A 256 -9.60 -10.69 -5.75
C LYS A 256 -9.58 -9.49 -4.79
N VAL A 257 -10.11 -9.66 -3.58
CA VAL A 257 -10.06 -8.64 -2.52
C VAL A 257 -9.02 -9.00 -1.47
N PHE A 258 -8.17 -8.02 -1.14
CA PHE A 258 -7.18 -8.13 -0.06
C PHE A 258 -7.33 -6.94 0.89
N LEU A 259 -7.34 -7.18 2.19
CA LEU A 259 -7.05 -6.13 3.15
C LEU A 259 -5.55 -5.81 3.03
N ARG A 260 -5.24 -4.53 2.99
CA ARG A 260 -3.85 -4.06 2.98
C ARG A 260 -3.38 -3.93 4.41
N ASP A 261 -2.32 -4.62 4.73
CA ASP A 261 -1.76 -4.89 6.05
C ASP A 261 -2.33 -6.14 6.73
N SER A 262 -1.43 -7.10 6.90
CA SER A 262 -1.78 -8.40 7.52
C SER A 262 -2.18 -8.27 8.98
N GLY A 263 -1.61 -7.31 9.72
CA GLY A 263 -1.96 -7.07 11.12
C GLY A 263 -3.39 -6.56 11.28
N ILE A 264 -3.85 -5.66 10.42
CA ILE A 264 -5.25 -5.19 10.42
C ILE A 264 -6.19 -6.35 10.07
N LEU A 265 -5.82 -7.19 9.09
CA LEU A 265 -6.57 -8.41 8.78
C LEU A 265 -6.71 -9.30 10.02
N HIS A 266 -5.61 -9.56 10.72
CA HIS A 266 -5.58 -10.45 11.87
C HIS A 266 -6.39 -9.88 13.05
N ALA A 267 -6.31 -8.56 13.30
CA ALA A 267 -7.12 -7.91 14.33
C ALA A 267 -8.63 -8.02 14.05
N LEU A 268 -9.06 -7.80 12.79
CA LEU A 268 -10.47 -7.99 12.39
C LEU A 268 -10.94 -9.43 12.56
N LEU A 269 -10.07 -10.42 12.41
CA LEU A 269 -10.37 -11.84 12.61
C LEU A 269 -10.18 -12.33 14.05
N GLY A 270 -9.79 -11.46 14.98
CA GLY A 270 -9.53 -11.83 16.38
C GLY A 270 -8.28 -12.69 16.57
N ILE A 271 -7.31 -12.60 15.66
CA ILE A 271 -6.05 -13.36 15.71
C ILE A 271 -4.98 -12.50 16.39
N GLU A 272 -4.69 -12.82 17.63
CA GLU A 272 -3.73 -12.09 18.47
C GLU A 272 -2.32 -12.70 18.42
N GLN A 273 -2.23 -14.05 18.32
CA GLN A 273 -0.98 -14.79 18.48
C GLN A 273 -0.64 -15.59 17.22
N TYR A 274 0.66 -15.82 17.02
CA TYR A 274 1.18 -16.52 15.85
C TYR A 274 0.64 -17.97 15.71
N ASP A 275 0.49 -18.69 16.82
CA ASP A 275 -0.04 -20.06 16.80
C ASP A 275 -1.51 -20.07 16.35
N PHE A 276 -2.31 -19.09 16.75
CA PHE A 276 -3.69 -18.93 16.28
C PHE A 276 -3.75 -18.58 14.79
N LEU A 277 -2.79 -17.76 14.31
CA LEU A 277 -2.66 -17.47 12.89
C LEU A 277 -2.39 -18.74 12.08
N LEU A 278 -1.44 -19.57 12.52
CA LEU A 278 -1.12 -20.84 11.85
C LEU A 278 -2.28 -21.84 11.86
N ALA A 279 -3.12 -21.81 12.89
CA ALA A 279 -4.32 -22.64 13.00
C ALA A 279 -5.54 -22.08 12.22
N SER A 280 -5.46 -20.85 11.71
CA SER A 280 -6.57 -20.18 11.02
C SER A 280 -6.83 -20.82 9.64
N PRO A 281 -8.09 -21.08 9.27
CA PRO A 281 -8.44 -21.54 7.92
C PRO A 281 -8.02 -20.57 6.81
N GLY A 282 -7.90 -19.27 7.14
CA GLY A 282 -7.48 -18.21 6.21
C GLY A 282 -5.97 -17.97 6.11
N VAL A 283 -5.15 -18.79 6.77
CA VAL A 283 -3.70 -18.57 6.88
C VAL A 283 -2.99 -18.46 5.52
N GLY A 284 -3.37 -19.27 4.55
CA GLY A 284 -2.80 -19.22 3.19
C GLY A 284 -3.13 -17.92 2.46
N ALA A 285 -4.38 -17.45 2.58
CA ALA A 285 -4.78 -16.16 2.00
C ALA A 285 -4.10 -14.97 2.69
N SER A 286 -3.94 -15.03 4.02
CA SER A 286 -3.17 -14.04 4.77
C SER A 286 -1.71 -13.99 4.32
N TRP A 287 -1.08 -15.16 4.09
CA TRP A 287 0.27 -15.25 3.53
C TRP A 287 0.36 -14.61 2.15
N GLU A 288 -0.59 -14.92 1.26
CA GLU A 288 -0.67 -14.32 -0.08
C GLU A 288 -0.76 -12.78 0.02
N GLY A 289 -1.64 -12.25 0.87
CA GLY A 289 -1.78 -10.79 1.10
C GLY A 289 -0.50 -10.15 1.63
N PHE A 290 0.16 -10.78 2.61
CA PHE A 290 1.44 -10.32 3.16
C PHE A 290 2.54 -10.26 2.09
N VAL A 291 2.65 -11.28 1.25
CA VAL A 291 3.61 -11.30 0.12
C VAL A 291 3.30 -10.19 -0.87
N LEU A 292 2.03 -10.00 -1.24
CA LEU A 292 1.61 -8.92 -2.14
C LEU A 292 1.98 -7.54 -1.61
N ASP A 293 1.78 -7.29 -0.31
CA ASP A 293 2.08 -6.00 0.32
C ASP A 293 3.59 -5.71 0.37
N ASN A 294 4.44 -6.74 0.32
CA ASN A 294 5.89 -6.59 0.26
C ASN A 294 6.46 -6.51 -1.18
N ILE A 295 5.74 -6.98 -2.19
CA ILE A 295 6.18 -6.93 -3.60
C ILE A 295 5.69 -5.65 -4.29
N LEU A 296 4.41 -5.32 -4.19
CA LEU A 296 3.78 -4.31 -5.03
C LEU A 296 4.33 -2.89 -4.84
N PRO A 297 4.71 -2.44 -3.63
CA PRO A 297 5.31 -1.11 -3.46
C PRO A 297 6.64 -0.93 -4.20
N LYS A 298 7.36 -2.01 -4.45
CA LYS A 298 8.66 -2.03 -5.16
C LYS A 298 8.51 -2.15 -6.67
N THR A 299 7.33 -2.47 -7.16
CA THR A 299 7.07 -2.79 -8.56
C THR A 299 6.13 -1.80 -9.25
N THR A 300 6.23 -0.52 -8.89
CA THR A 300 5.31 0.55 -9.33
C THR A 300 5.26 0.78 -10.85
N ARG A 301 6.27 0.30 -11.59
CA ARG A 301 6.31 0.37 -13.06
C ARG A 301 5.68 -0.84 -13.75
N TRP A 302 5.28 -1.85 -12.98
CA TRP A 302 4.63 -3.06 -13.46
C TRP A 302 3.14 -3.00 -13.17
N ARG A 303 2.35 -3.57 -14.06
CA ARG A 303 0.91 -3.72 -13.88
C ARG A 303 0.62 -5.00 -13.10
N PRO A 304 0.15 -4.93 -11.85
CA PRO A 304 -0.16 -6.11 -11.07
C PRO A 304 -1.53 -6.68 -11.46
N SER A 305 -1.62 -7.99 -11.48
CA SER A 305 -2.85 -8.75 -11.68
C SER A 305 -2.70 -10.16 -11.12
N PHE A 306 -3.77 -10.91 -10.96
CA PHE A 306 -3.71 -12.37 -10.79
C PHE A 306 -4.21 -13.05 -12.05
N LEU A 307 -3.87 -14.31 -12.22
CA LEU A 307 -4.37 -15.08 -13.35
C LEU A 307 -4.99 -16.38 -12.85
N ARG A 308 -6.25 -16.63 -13.23
CA ARG A 308 -6.93 -17.87 -12.92
C ARG A 308 -7.76 -18.32 -14.12
N THR A 309 -7.51 -19.54 -14.56
CA THR A 309 -8.27 -20.17 -15.64
C THR A 309 -9.54 -20.84 -15.12
N SER A 310 -10.51 -21.07 -15.98
CA SER A 310 -11.72 -21.82 -15.63
C SER A 310 -11.44 -23.27 -15.20
N ASN A 311 -10.28 -23.80 -15.56
CA ASN A 311 -9.85 -25.18 -15.21
C ASN A 311 -9.05 -25.22 -13.90
N GLY A 312 -8.93 -24.09 -13.18
CA GLY A 312 -8.31 -24.03 -11.87
C GLY A 312 -6.80 -23.79 -11.86
N ALA A 313 -6.12 -23.64 -13.02
CA ALA A 313 -4.74 -23.20 -13.03
C ALA A 313 -4.68 -21.72 -12.59
N GLU A 314 -3.77 -21.38 -11.67
CA GLU A 314 -3.71 -20.08 -11.03
C GLU A 314 -2.26 -19.61 -10.88
N VAL A 315 -2.08 -18.29 -10.94
CA VAL A 315 -0.89 -17.54 -10.55
C VAL A 315 -1.38 -16.45 -9.61
N ASP A 316 -0.85 -16.39 -8.39
CA ASP A 316 -1.32 -15.49 -7.34
C ASP A 316 -1.02 -14.02 -7.66
N LEU A 317 0.18 -13.75 -8.23
CA LEU A 317 0.53 -12.43 -8.74
C LEU A 317 1.25 -12.56 -10.09
N LEU A 318 0.73 -11.86 -11.07
CA LEU A 318 1.35 -11.64 -12.38
C LEU A 318 1.67 -10.15 -12.50
N LEU A 319 2.93 -9.84 -12.75
CA LEU A 319 3.40 -8.50 -13.08
C LEU A 319 3.64 -8.42 -14.59
N GLU A 320 3.05 -7.41 -15.24
CA GLU A 320 3.17 -7.15 -16.68
C GLU A 320 3.79 -5.79 -16.94
N ARG A 321 4.74 -5.74 -17.89
CA ARG A 321 5.33 -4.50 -18.39
C ARG A 321 5.75 -4.68 -19.84
N GLY A 322 5.11 -3.97 -20.78
CA GLY A 322 5.48 -4.00 -22.20
C GLY A 322 5.46 -5.38 -22.83
N GLY A 323 4.54 -6.26 -22.44
CA GLY A 323 4.45 -7.64 -22.90
C GLY A 323 5.41 -8.63 -22.21
N ARG A 324 6.20 -8.16 -21.24
CA ARG A 324 7.06 -8.96 -20.38
C ARG A 324 6.27 -9.37 -19.14
N TYR A 325 6.52 -10.56 -18.60
CA TYR A 325 5.81 -11.11 -17.46
C TYR A 325 6.78 -11.59 -16.39
N VAL A 326 6.40 -11.39 -15.12
CA VAL A 326 7.00 -12.05 -13.95
C VAL A 326 5.86 -12.66 -13.14
N LEU A 327 6.02 -13.93 -12.76
CA LEU A 327 4.97 -14.69 -12.08
C LEU A 327 5.38 -15.02 -10.65
N PHE A 328 4.38 -14.98 -9.75
CA PHE A 328 4.56 -15.33 -8.34
C PHE A 328 3.47 -16.29 -7.89
N GLU A 329 3.89 -17.34 -7.19
CA GLU A 329 3.05 -18.29 -6.45
C GLU A 329 3.38 -18.18 -4.97
N CYS A 330 2.40 -18.11 -4.10
CA CYS A 330 2.58 -18.00 -2.66
C CYS A 330 2.34 -19.34 -1.99
N LYS A 331 3.31 -19.87 -1.26
CA LYS A 331 3.20 -21.14 -0.53
C LYS A 331 3.68 -21.01 0.90
N LEU A 332 2.80 -21.27 1.85
CA LEU A 332 3.14 -21.33 3.28
C LEU A 332 3.65 -22.74 3.62
N SER A 333 4.85 -23.07 3.16
CA SER A 333 5.49 -24.37 3.41
C SER A 333 7.01 -24.23 3.30
N LYS A 334 7.74 -24.89 4.19
CA LYS A 334 9.21 -25.01 4.11
C LYS A 334 9.69 -25.92 2.95
N ALA A 335 8.80 -26.73 2.40
CA ALA A 335 9.05 -27.55 1.20
C ALA A 335 7.93 -27.28 0.19
N PRO A 336 7.91 -26.09 -0.43
CA PRO A 336 6.82 -25.67 -1.29
C PRO A 336 6.74 -26.55 -2.55
N LYS A 337 5.51 -26.94 -2.90
CA LYS A 337 5.21 -27.67 -4.14
C LYS A 337 4.23 -26.83 -4.95
N PRO A 338 4.70 -26.07 -5.97
CA PRO A 338 3.81 -25.37 -6.88
C PRO A 338 2.86 -26.31 -7.58
N SER A 339 1.69 -25.79 -7.94
CA SER A 339 0.69 -26.60 -8.63
C SER A 339 1.14 -26.93 -10.06
N ARG A 340 0.63 -28.04 -10.61
CA ARG A 340 0.82 -28.35 -12.03
C ARG A 340 0.33 -27.21 -12.92
N GLY A 341 -0.79 -26.55 -12.52
CA GLY A 341 -1.37 -25.43 -13.24
C GLY A 341 -0.44 -24.21 -13.28
N PHE A 342 0.36 -23.97 -12.23
CA PHE A 342 1.37 -22.92 -12.24
C PHE A 342 2.45 -23.18 -13.32
N PHE A 343 3.01 -24.40 -13.38
CA PHE A 343 4.00 -24.75 -14.40
C PHE A 343 3.43 -24.71 -15.83
N GLU A 344 2.15 -25.09 -16.01
CA GLU A 344 1.47 -24.93 -17.31
C GLU A 344 1.37 -23.45 -17.71
N LEU A 345 1.11 -22.54 -16.79
CA LEU A 345 1.05 -21.11 -17.06
C LEU A 345 2.44 -20.50 -17.29
N VAL A 346 3.48 -20.98 -16.59
CA VAL A 346 4.88 -20.62 -16.87
C VAL A 346 5.26 -21.02 -18.31
N ALA A 347 4.94 -22.23 -18.74
CA ALA A 347 5.20 -22.70 -20.11
C ALA A 347 4.43 -21.92 -21.17
N ASP A 348 3.17 -21.55 -20.91
CA ASP A 348 2.32 -20.81 -21.83
C ASP A 348 2.75 -19.33 -21.98
N LEU A 349 3.08 -18.66 -20.86
CA LEU A 349 3.40 -17.22 -20.82
C LEU A 349 4.87 -16.93 -21.08
N LYS A 350 5.76 -17.90 -20.86
CA LYS A 350 7.21 -17.76 -20.98
C LYS A 350 7.72 -16.49 -20.27
N PRO A 351 7.49 -16.37 -18.95
CA PRO A 351 7.89 -15.19 -18.19
C PRO A 351 9.41 -15.03 -18.16
N GLU A 352 9.89 -13.84 -17.85
CA GLU A 352 11.32 -13.59 -17.62
C GLU A 352 11.82 -14.30 -16.37
N ALA A 353 10.95 -14.44 -15.36
CA ALA A 353 11.18 -15.25 -14.18
C ALA A 353 9.85 -15.65 -13.54
N ALA A 354 9.88 -16.76 -12.80
CA ALA A 354 8.78 -17.24 -11.99
C ALA A 354 9.28 -17.52 -10.57
N TYR A 355 8.56 -17.05 -9.57
CA TYR A 355 8.95 -17.14 -8.18
C TYR A 355 7.90 -17.86 -7.35
N VAL A 356 8.35 -18.70 -6.43
CA VAL A 356 7.55 -19.30 -5.37
C VAL A 356 7.98 -18.70 -4.05
N ILE A 357 7.15 -17.84 -3.46
CA ILE A 357 7.46 -17.20 -2.19
C ILE A 357 7.01 -18.08 -1.04
N ALA A 358 7.98 -18.52 -0.27
CA ALA A 358 7.78 -19.51 0.80
C ALA A 358 8.67 -19.23 2.02
N PRO A 359 8.32 -19.70 3.23
CA PRO A 359 9.14 -19.53 4.44
C PRO A 359 10.36 -20.48 4.45
N VAL A 360 11.22 -20.33 3.46
CA VAL A 360 12.52 -21.00 3.33
C VAL A 360 13.64 -20.11 3.83
N ASP A 361 14.78 -20.69 4.19
CA ASP A 361 15.91 -19.95 4.74
C ASP A 361 16.76 -19.32 3.62
N GLU A 362 16.91 -20.02 2.49
CA GLU A 362 17.73 -19.58 1.35
C GLU A 362 16.97 -19.78 0.02
N PRO A 363 17.24 -18.97 -1.00
CA PRO A 363 16.65 -19.15 -2.31
C PRO A 363 17.28 -20.35 -3.04
N TYR A 364 16.48 -21.07 -3.83
CA TYR A 364 16.92 -22.17 -4.69
C TYR A 364 16.04 -22.33 -5.93
N GLU A 365 16.58 -22.94 -6.97
CA GLU A 365 15.87 -23.20 -8.22
C GLU A 365 15.19 -24.58 -8.21
N ILE A 366 13.94 -24.65 -8.68
CA ILE A 366 13.14 -25.90 -8.76
C ILE A 366 12.77 -26.28 -10.19
N GLY A 367 13.14 -25.49 -11.17
CA GLY A 367 12.87 -25.69 -12.58
C GLY A 367 13.47 -24.54 -13.38
N GLU A 368 13.62 -24.70 -14.69
CA GLU A 368 14.20 -23.68 -15.54
C GLU A 368 13.49 -22.34 -15.40
N GLY A 369 14.18 -21.34 -14.82
CA GLY A 369 13.64 -20.00 -14.54
C GLY A 369 12.58 -19.95 -13.42
N VAL A 370 12.46 -20.98 -12.58
CA VAL A 370 11.52 -21.02 -11.44
C VAL A 370 12.30 -21.10 -10.13
N PHE A 371 12.21 -20.06 -9.32
CA PHE A 371 12.96 -19.90 -8.09
C PHE A 371 12.05 -19.93 -6.86
N VAL A 372 12.45 -20.64 -5.81
CA VAL A 372 11.86 -20.52 -4.47
C VAL A 372 12.63 -19.46 -3.71
N CYS A 373 11.93 -18.51 -3.11
CA CYS A 373 12.55 -17.41 -2.37
C CYS A 373 11.85 -17.15 -1.04
N PRO A 374 12.60 -16.77 0.03
CA PRO A 374 12.01 -16.33 1.28
C PRO A 374 11.36 -14.93 1.13
N PRO A 375 10.42 -14.57 2.01
CA PRO A 375 9.68 -13.31 1.91
C PRO A 375 10.55 -12.06 2.10
N GLY A 376 11.70 -12.15 2.76
CA GLY A 376 12.60 -11.03 3.04
C GLY A 376 13.69 -10.79 1.99
N LEU A 377 13.91 -11.74 1.07
CA LEU A 377 14.90 -11.62 -0.02
C LEU A 377 14.21 -11.33 -1.36
N ILE A 378 13.27 -10.38 -1.35
CA ILE A 378 12.58 -9.95 -2.56
C ILE A 378 13.39 -8.82 -3.26
N ASP A 379 14.68 -9.03 -3.39
CA ASP A 379 15.53 -8.20 -4.24
C ASP A 379 15.67 -8.89 -5.61
N PHE A 380 14.65 -8.68 -6.45
CA PHE A 380 14.62 -9.26 -7.77
C PHE A 380 15.32 -8.32 -8.76
N PRO A 381 16.52 -8.66 -9.25
CA PRO A 381 17.21 -7.85 -10.25
C PRO A 381 16.32 -7.53 -11.46
N ILE A 382 15.44 -8.46 -11.84
CA ILE A 382 14.51 -8.32 -12.97
C ILE A 382 13.46 -7.22 -12.74
N LEU A 383 13.03 -6.99 -11.50
CA LEU A 383 12.04 -5.95 -11.18
C LEU A 383 12.65 -4.55 -11.11
N LEU A 384 13.95 -4.47 -10.88
CA LEU A 384 14.72 -3.23 -10.73
C LEU A 384 15.39 -2.78 -12.04
N ILE A 385 15.35 -3.57 -13.14
CA ILE A 385 15.98 -3.19 -14.41
C ILE A 385 15.35 -1.88 -14.89
N PRO A 386 16.14 -0.77 -14.93
CA PRO A 386 15.76 0.42 -15.69
C PRO A 386 15.67 0.06 -17.16
N ASP A 387 14.94 0.86 -17.92
CA ASP A 387 14.84 0.73 -19.40
C ASP A 387 16.18 0.76 -20.08
#